data_a29040d9bfa98b790a428d7b4a67bc84
#
_entry.id   a29040d9bfa98b790a428d7b4a67bc84
#
_cell.length_a   1.000
_cell.length_b   1.000
_cell.length_c   1.000
_cell.angle_alpha   90.00
_cell.angle_beta   90.00
_cell.angle_gamma   90.00
#
_symmetry.space_group_name_H-M   'P 1'
#
loop_
_entity.id
_entity.type
_entity.pdbx_description
1 polymer ?
#
loop_
_entity_poly.entity_id
_entity_poly.type
_entity_poly.pdbx_seq_one_letter_code
_entity_poly.pdbx_strand_id
1 'polypeptide(L)'
;MKRLIFLSLLTLSSPAQAASTSCLPASVKAKLNYIDKHFGHVIIISTYRKNARIAGSGKRSLHASCQAVDFHIARNKSAAVRWLRSQPVEVITYGCGMHHVHVGVGSYKGHHCVNSKGVRR
;
A
#
# COMPACT_ATOMS: atom_id res chain seq x y z
N MET A 1 -55.53 -8.58 -15.43
CA MET A 1 -54.38 -9.13 -14.69
C MET A 1 -53.26 -8.13 -14.66
N LYS A 2 -53.04 -7.51 -13.51
CA LYS A 2 -51.91 -6.57 -13.35
C LYS A 2 -50.66 -7.36 -13.00
N ARG A 3 -49.67 -7.37 -13.88
CA ARG A 3 -48.34 -7.90 -13.57
C ARG A 3 -47.56 -6.87 -12.75
N LEU A 4 -47.35 -7.19 -11.48
CA LEU A 4 -46.42 -6.46 -10.64
C LEU A 4 -44.98 -6.80 -11.11
N ILE A 5 -44.32 -5.85 -11.76
CA ILE A 5 -42.91 -5.96 -12.06
C ILE A 5 -42.19 -5.49 -10.81
N PHE A 6 -41.63 -6.42 -10.04
CA PHE A 6 -40.65 -6.08 -9.00
C PHE A 6 -39.36 -5.71 -9.67
N LEU A 7 -39.12 -4.40 -9.80
CA LEU A 7 -37.76 -3.90 -10.06
C LEU A 7 -36.95 -4.14 -8.79
N SER A 8 -36.18 -5.22 -8.78
CA SER A 8 -35.10 -5.37 -7.79
C SER A 8 -34.09 -4.27 -8.06
N LEU A 9 -34.09 -3.22 -7.25
CA LEU A 9 -32.96 -2.31 -7.18
C LEU A 9 -31.79 -3.11 -6.60
N LEU A 10 -30.93 -3.63 -7.46
CA LEU A 10 -29.59 -4.05 -7.08
C LEU A 10 -28.84 -2.79 -6.68
N THR A 11 -28.80 -2.51 -5.38
CA THR A 11 -27.84 -1.58 -4.84
C THR A 11 -26.47 -2.23 -5.00
N LEU A 12 -25.77 -1.90 -6.08
CA LEU A 12 -24.35 -2.16 -6.20
C LEU A 12 -23.66 -1.31 -5.15
N SER A 13 -23.41 -1.90 -3.97
CA SER A 13 -22.43 -1.34 -3.07
C SER A 13 -21.09 -1.41 -3.79
N SER A 14 -20.57 -0.26 -4.24
CA SER A 14 -19.21 -0.18 -4.76
C SER A 14 -18.28 -0.75 -3.69
N PRO A 15 -17.47 -1.81 -3.98
CA PRO A 15 -16.43 -2.20 -3.06
C PRO A 15 -15.56 -0.98 -2.80
N ALA A 16 -15.14 -0.79 -1.54
CA ALA A 16 -14.17 0.24 -1.21
C ALA A 16 -13.03 0.13 -2.23
N GLN A 17 -12.88 1.16 -3.06
CA GLN A 17 -11.89 1.13 -4.12
C GLN A 17 -10.51 1.08 -3.48
N ALA A 18 -9.76 0.02 -3.76
CA ALA A 18 -8.34 -0.02 -3.50
C ALA A 18 -7.71 1.23 -4.14
N ALA A 19 -6.76 1.86 -3.47
CA ALA A 19 -6.04 3.00 -4.01
C ALA A 19 -5.46 2.64 -5.38
N SER A 20 -5.57 3.55 -6.34
CA SER A 20 -5.08 3.33 -7.69
C SER A 20 -3.56 3.27 -7.72
N THR A 21 -3.01 2.28 -8.42
CA THR A 21 -1.58 2.14 -8.68
C THR A 21 -1.14 2.79 -9.99
N SER A 22 -2.08 3.40 -10.74
CA SER A 22 -1.83 3.90 -12.10
C SER A 22 -0.75 4.99 -12.16
N CYS A 23 -0.62 5.81 -11.12
CA CYS A 23 0.38 6.89 -11.06
C CYS A 23 1.76 6.44 -10.57
N LEU A 24 1.90 5.19 -10.07
CA LEU A 24 3.18 4.68 -9.58
C LEU A 24 4.19 4.49 -10.71
N PRO A 25 5.49 4.70 -10.45
CA PRO A 25 6.54 4.34 -11.40
C PRO A 25 6.50 2.85 -11.78
N ALA A 26 6.88 2.55 -13.02
CA ALA A 26 6.89 1.17 -13.53
C ALA A 26 7.73 0.22 -12.67
N SER A 27 8.87 0.70 -12.14
CA SER A 27 9.74 -0.08 -11.26
C SER A 27 9.04 -0.50 -9.96
N VAL A 28 8.26 0.38 -9.36
CA VAL A 28 7.48 0.08 -8.15
C VAL A 28 6.34 -0.89 -8.47
N LYS A 29 5.60 -0.64 -9.54
CA LYS A 29 4.53 -1.55 -9.99
C LYS A 29 5.06 -2.97 -10.26
N ALA A 30 6.21 -3.09 -10.88
CA ALA A 30 6.84 -4.38 -11.15
C ALA A 30 7.14 -5.17 -9.87
N LYS A 31 7.57 -4.48 -8.79
CA LYS A 31 7.80 -5.12 -7.48
C LYS A 31 6.51 -5.62 -6.86
N LEU A 32 5.44 -4.84 -6.93
CA LEU A 32 4.12 -5.26 -6.43
C LEU A 32 3.61 -6.49 -7.19
N ASN A 33 3.72 -6.50 -8.51
CA ASN A 33 3.29 -7.63 -9.33
C ASN A 33 4.10 -8.90 -9.03
N TYR A 34 5.39 -8.76 -8.81
CA TYR A 34 6.25 -9.88 -8.43
C TYR A 34 5.84 -10.49 -7.09
N ILE A 35 5.58 -9.64 -6.09
CA ILE A 35 5.12 -10.08 -4.78
C ILE A 35 3.77 -10.80 -4.88
N ASP A 36 2.83 -10.22 -5.60
CA ASP A 36 1.49 -10.78 -5.78
C ASP A 36 1.56 -12.18 -6.41
N LYS A 37 2.44 -12.36 -7.38
CA LYS A 37 2.61 -13.63 -8.10
C LYS A 37 3.39 -14.69 -7.32
N HIS A 38 4.43 -14.31 -6.56
CA HIS A 38 5.40 -15.26 -6.01
C HIS A 38 5.29 -15.46 -4.49
N PHE A 39 4.69 -14.55 -3.76
CA PHE A 39 4.59 -14.62 -2.30
C PHE A 39 3.15 -14.68 -1.82
N GLY A 40 2.38 -13.66 -2.07
CA GLY A 40 1.00 -13.58 -1.64
C GLY A 40 0.31 -12.35 -2.17
N HIS A 41 -1.02 -12.36 -2.14
CA HIS A 41 -1.83 -11.28 -2.67
C HIS A 41 -1.47 -9.93 -2.03
N VAL A 42 -1.27 -8.92 -2.87
CA VAL A 42 -0.98 -7.54 -2.47
C VAL A 42 -2.29 -6.78 -2.31
N ILE A 43 -2.46 -6.17 -1.15
CA ILE A 43 -3.63 -5.34 -0.81
C ILE A 43 -3.15 -3.90 -0.67
N ILE A 44 -3.48 -3.06 -1.65
CA ILE A 44 -3.04 -1.66 -1.68
C ILE A 44 -3.81 -0.84 -0.66
N ILE A 45 -3.09 -0.11 0.19
CA ILE A 45 -3.65 0.81 1.19
C ILE A 45 -3.67 2.23 0.64
N SER A 46 -2.51 2.74 0.22
CA SER A 46 -2.42 4.09 -0.33
C SER A 46 -1.26 4.23 -1.31
N THR A 47 -1.41 5.14 -2.26
CA THR A 47 -0.39 5.52 -3.25
C THR A 47 -0.15 7.02 -3.21
N TYR A 48 -1.01 7.82 -3.80
CA TYR A 48 -0.92 9.27 -3.77
C TYR A 48 -1.67 9.85 -2.56
N ARG A 49 -0.99 10.70 -1.81
CA ARG A 49 -1.59 11.50 -0.74
C ARG A 49 -1.05 12.93 -0.83
N LYS A 50 -1.92 13.86 -1.21
CA LYS A 50 -1.55 15.27 -1.31
C LYS A 50 -0.94 15.77 0.00
N ASN A 51 0.22 16.42 -0.08
CA ASN A 51 0.93 16.98 1.07
C ASN A 51 1.34 15.95 2.14
N ALA A 52 1.48 14.68 1.77
CA ALA A 52 1.90 13.65 2.72
C ALA A 52 3.28 13.95 3.33
N ARG A 53 3.39 13.72 4.63
CA ARG A 53 4.61 13.92 5.42
C ARG A 53 5.04 12.62 6.09
N ILE A 54 6.33 12.44 6.27
CA ILE A 54 6.89 11.29 6.96
C ILE A 54 6.61 11.42 8.46
N ALA A 55 6.01 10.38 9.06
CA ALA A 55 5.74 10.35 10.50
C ALA A 55 7.04 10.53 11.30
N GLY A 56 7.01 11.48 12.25
CA GLY A 56 8.11 11.78 13.16
C GLY A 56 9.15 12.76 12.65
N SER A 57 9.37 12.91 11.35
CA SER A 57 10.33 13.89 10.80
C SER A 57 9.67 15.13 10.20
N GLY A 58 8.42 15.04 9.79
CA GLY A 58 7.68 16.10 9.09
C GLY A 58 8.21 16.39 7.66
N LYS A 59 9.19 15.62 7.18
CA LYS A 59 9.68 15.73 5.80
C LYS A 59 8.64 15.28 4.81
N ARG A 60 8.71 15.82 3.58
CA ARG A 60 7.81 15.39 2.50
C ARG A 60 7.95 13.91 2.22
N SER A 61 6.84 13.19 2.20
CA SER A 61 6.78 11.78 1.84
C SER A 61 6.77 11.60 0.32
N LEU A 62 7.32 10.49 -0.16
CA LEU A 62 7.20 10.08 -1.57
C LEU A 62 5.75 9.85 -2.01
N HIS A 63 4.83 9.59 -1.09
CA HIS A 63 3.39 9.54 -1.39
C HIS A 63 2.85 10.87 -1.94
N ALA A 64 3.46 11.99 -1.61
CA ALA A 64 3.05 13.31 -2.10
C ALA A 64 3.27 13.48 -3.61
N SER A 65 4.06 12.64 -4.24
CA SER A 65 4.33 12.63 -5.68
C SER A 65 4.01 11.29 -6.35
N CYS A 66 3.24 10.43 -5.69
CA CYS A 66 2.92 9.07 -6.17
C CYS A 66 4.17 8.22 -6.50
N GLN A 67 5.21 8.35 -5.71
CA GLN A 67 6.46 7.60 -5.85
C GLN A 67 6.62 6.51 -4.79
N ALA A 68 5.58 6.26 -4.03
CA ALA A 68 5.55 5.23 -2.99
C ALA A 68 4.16 4.62 -2.85
N VAL A 69 4.13 3.42 -2.29
CA VAL A 69 2.93 2.65 -2.03
C VAL A 69 3.00 2.01 -0.66
N ASP A 70 1.90 2.09 0.07
CA ASP A 70 1.67 1.32 1.30
C ASP A 70 0.73 0.16 0.99
N PHE A 71 1.06 -1.02 1.46
CA PHE A 71 0.30 -2.23 1.17
C PHE A 71 0.46 -3.31 2.24
N HIS A 72 -0.50 -4.23 2.28
CA HIS A 72 -0.40 -5.49 2.99
C HIS A 72 -0.11 -6.64 2.03
N ILE A 73 0.48 -7.70 2.56
CA ILE A 73 0.71 -8.94 1.85
C ILE A 73 -0.04 -10.04 2.60
N ALA A 74 -0.96 -10.72 1.91
CA ALA A 74 -1.85 -11.69 2.54
C ALA A 74 -1.14 -12.93 3.11
N ARG A 75 0.02 -13.30 2.52
CA ARG A 75 0.83 -14.45 2.92
C ARG A 75 2.31 -14.19 2.67
N ASN A 76 3.15 -14.92 3.40
CA ASN A 76 4.61 -14.90 3.21
C ASN A 76 5.24 -13.49 3.31
N LYS A 77 4.69 -12.65 4.17
CA LYS A 77 5.16 -11.27 4.34
C LYS A 77 6.67 -11.21 4.62
N SER A 78 7.18 -12.03 5.53
CA SER A 78 8.59 -12.01 5.89
C SER A 78 9.50 -12.35 4.72
N ALA A 79 9.13 -13.33 3.90
CA ALA A 79 9.89 -13.71 2.71
C ALA A 79 9.84 -12.60 1.65
N ALA A 80 8.67 -12.00 1.44
CA ALA A 80 8.50 -10.88 0.51
C ALA A 80 9.31 -9.65 0.92
N VAL A 81 9.30 -9.30 2.19
CA VAL A 81 10.11 -8.18 2.74
C VAL A 81 11.60 -8.46 2.57
N ARG A 82 12.05 -9.68 2.84
CA ARG A 82 13.45 -10.07 2.63
C ARG A 82 13.85 -9.89 1.16
N TRP A 83 13.00 -10.30 0.24
CA TRP A 83 13.24 -10.10 -1.18
C TRP A 83 13.28 -8.61 -1.54
N LEU A 84 12.33 -7.81 -1.07
CA LEU A 84 12.31 -6.35 -1.30
C LEU A 84 13.58 -5.67 -0.81
N ARG A 85 14.11 -6.10 0.35
CA ARG A 85 15.34 -5.53 0.91
C ARG A 85 16.58 -5.80 0.05
N SER A 86 16.52 -6.75 -0.85
CA SER A 86 17.57 -7.02 -1.85
C SER A 86 17.38 -6.21 -3.14
N GLN A 87 16.27 -5.51 -3.30
CA GLN A 87 15.94 -4.76 -4.50
C GLN A 87 16.36 -3.29 -4.40
N PRO A 88 16.64 -2.60 -5.52
CA PRO A 88 17.00 -1.19 -5.52
C PRO A 88 15.76 -0.29 -5.36
N VAL A 89 15.07 -0.42 -4.28
CA VAL A 89 13.88 0.36 -3.91
C VAL A 89 13.95 0.75 -2.44
N GLU A 90 13.24 1.81 -2.08
CA GLU A 90 12.99 2.13 -0.67
C GLU A 90 12.03 1.10 -0.07
N VAL A 91 12.39 0.55 1.09
CA VAL A 91 11.54 -0.37 1.84
C VAL A 91 11.49 0.08 3.30
N ILE A 92 10.30 0.33 3.80
CA ILE A 92 10.08 0.65 5.21
C ILE A 92 9.06 -0.34 5.76
N THR A 93 9.41 -1.00 6.84
CA THR A 93 8.51 -1.81 7.65
C THR A 93 8.25 -1.13 8.97
N TYR A 94 7.17 -1.51 9.63
CA TYR A 94 6.74 -0.86 10.86
C TYR A 94 6.47 -1.88 11.97
N GLY A 95 6.74 -1.46 13.20
CA GLY A 95 6.33 -2.13 14.42
C GLY A 95 5.46 -1.19 15.27
N CYS A 96 5.15 -1.61 16.49
CA CYS A 96 4.47 -0.78 17.49
C CYS A 96 3.04 -0.35 17.13
N GLY A 97 2.32 -1.16 16.36
CA GLY A 97 0.91 -0.96 16.02
C GLY A 97 0.63 -0.65 14.55
N MET A 98 1.63 -0.26 13.79
CA MET A 98 1.52 -0.11 12.35
C MET A 98 2.16 -1.32 11.66
N HIS A 99 1.48 -1.93 10.70
CA HIS A 99 1.87 -3.24 10.17
C HIS A 99 1.99 -3.32 8.65
N HIS A 100 1.74 -2.25 7.92
CA HIS A 100 1.87 -2.25 6.47
C HIS A 100 3.35 -2.21 6.03
N VAL A 101 3.56 -2.51 4.76
CA VAL A 101 4.86 -2.35 4.10
C VAL A 101 4.81 -1.13 3.21
N HIS A 102 5.86 -0.33 3.24
CA HIS A 102 6.05 0.82 2.37
C HIS A 102 7.16 0.53 1.38
N VAL A 103 6.89 0.74 0.10
CA VAL A 103 7.88 0.65 -0.98
C VAL A 103 7.82 1.92 -1.81
N GLY A 104 8.98 2.47 -2.11
CA GLY A 104 9.09 3.68 -2.91
C GLY A 104 10.34 3.69 -3.78
N VAL A 105 10.48 4.76 -4.57
CA VAL A 105 11.71 5.01 -5.32
C VAL A 105 12.86 5.34 -4.36
N GLY A 106 14.07 4.96 -4.71
CA GLY A 106 15.24 5.20 -3.87
C GLY A 106 15.87 3.91 -3.36
N SER A 107 16.63 4.00 -2.29
CA SER A 107 17.41 2.87 -1.77
C SER A 107 17.35 2.71 -0.25
N TYR A 108 16.62 3.55 0.43
CA TYR A 108 16.53 3.51 1.88
C TYR A 108 15.86 2.22 2.37
N LYS A 109 16.46 1.58 3.36
CA LYS A 109 15.91 0.38 4.02
C LYS A 109 15.72 0.69 5.50
N GLY A 110 14.49 0.71 5.96
CA GLY A 110 14.16 1.08 7.32
C GLY A 110 13.15 0.17 8.01
N HIS A 111 13.18 0.24 9.35
CA HIS A 111 12.14 -0.31 10.21
C HIS A 111 11.84 0.73 11.28
N HIS A 112 10.57 1.15 11.39
CA HIS A 112 10.17 2.20 12.29
C HIS A 112 9.14 1.70 13.30
N CYS A 113 9.31 2.09 14.56
CA CYS A 113 8.31 1.87 15.59
C CYS A 113 7.31 3.03 15.54
N VAL A 114 6.17 2.81 14.91
CA VAL A 114 5.12 3.80 14.74
C VAL A 114 3.80 3.19 15.23
N ASN A 115 3.08 3.90 16.09
CA ASN A 115 1.79 3.43 16.56
C ASN A 115 0.70 3.61 15.48
N SER A 116 -0.49 3.04 15.73
CA SER A 116 -1.62 3.12 14.79
C SER A 116 -2.10 4.54 14.48
N LYS A 117 -1.69 5.53 15.29
CA LYS A 117 -1.98 6.97 15.07
C LYS A 117 -0.88 7.67 14.28
N GLY A 118 0.16 6.97 13.82
CA GLY A 118 1.27 7.53 13.08
C GLY A 118 2.30 8.26 13.94
N VAL A 119 2.29 8.07 15.25
CA VAL A 119 3.25 8.68 16.17
C VAL A 119 4.43 7.75 16.41
N ARG A 120 5.65 8.24 16.19
CA ARG A 120 6.88 7.51 16.51
C ARG A 120 7.01 7.30 18.02
N ARG A 121 7.38 6.10 18.39
CA ARG A 121 7.80 5.75 19.74
C ARG A 121 9.32 5.54 19.79
#